data_f166d368b2b98e42a5669a955cafb44a
#
_entry.id   f166d368b2b98e42a5669a955cafb44a
#
_cell.length_a   1.000
_cell.length_b   1.000
_cell.length_c   1.000
_cell.angle_alpha   90.00
_cell.angle_beta   90.00
_cell.angle_gamma   90.00
#
_symmetry.space_group_name_H-M   'P 1'
#
loop_
_entity.id
_entity.type
_entity.pdbx_description
1 polymer ?
#
loop_
_entity_poly.entity_id
_entity_poly.type
_entity_poly.pdbx_seq_one_letter_code
_entity_poly.pdbx_strand_id
1 'polypeptide(L)'
;LTSHHHVACNNNLMNWAGYWRKVRGVEPPELLLSNEKALIEFWQYSIETVCRNKQENLWQIAFRGVNDQPFWAAFSDAPKDDKERADIINRMIRIQLAMIKKATGEEDPFVRMTFYDELSDLLAKGYLQPPTGKNMLWTFVAGRRDHYPYDDLVSFDTTKQVKLGYYMNLQFTSTGAHLAPAEGPWKMEANYRYVNTRGPLTFSVVNAGNLREFVMEMSANARMMWDMQAYNTDSFLIDFCSQYFGQKYAEEVAKLYHDYYYAYWQQKPSEFPGMERQFIFQDLRYSRVFD
;
A
#
# COMPACT_ATOMS: atom_id res chain seq x y z
N LEU A 1 -12.47 2.77 -10.36
CA LEU A 1 -12.46 1.72 -9.34
C LEU A 1 -11.06 1.14 -9.23
N THR A 2 -10.64 0.74 -8.04
CA THR A 2 -9.41 -0.03 -7.81
C THR A 2 -9.61 -1.00 -6.65
N SER A 3 -8.67 -1.91 -6.45
CA SER A 3 -8.74 -2.95 -5.42
C SER A 3 -7.57 -2.88 -4.45
N HIS A 4 -7.58 -3.69 -3.41
CA HIS A 4 -6.54 -3.78 -2.39
C HIS A 4 -5.22 -4.34 -2.96
N HIS A 5 -4.09 -4.09 -2.29
CA HIS A 5 -2.75 -4.46 -2.77
C HIS A 5 -2.49 -5.97 -2.90
N HIS A 6 -3.18 -6.81 -2.15
CA HIS A 6 -3.06 -8.27 -2.23
C HIS A 6 -4.00 -8.93 -3.25
N VAL A 7 -4.64 -8.13 -4.09
CA VAL A 7 -5.59 -8.59 -5.09
C VAL A 7 -4.92 -8.60 -6.46
N ALA A 8 -5.13 -9.65 -7.23
CA ALA A 8 -4.65 -9.76 -8.60
C ALA A 8 -5.83 -9.66 -9.58
N CYS A 9 -5.72 -8.82 -10.58
CA CYS A 9 -6.80 -8.59 -11.55
C CYS A 9 -8.15 -8.28 -10.89
N ASN A 10 -8.11 -7.50 -9.81
CA ASN A 10 -9.26 -7.15 -8.98
C ASN A 10 -9.98 -8.35 -8.33
N ASN A 11 -9.31 -9.48 -8.19
CA ASN A 11 -9.83 -10.65 -7.49
C ASN A 11 -8.86 -11.14 -6.40
N ASN A 12 -9.42 -11.53 -5.28
CA ASN A 12 -8.64 -12.05 -4.14
C ASN A 12 -8.68 -13.57 -4.12
N LEU A 13 -7.55 -14.21 -3.86
CA LEU A 13 -7.47 -15.66 -3.71
C LEU A 13 -8.36 -16.21 -2.57
N MET A 14 -8.79 -15.39 -1.63
CA MET A 14 -9.83 -15.77 -0.67
C MET A 14 -11.14 -16.18 -1.36
N ASN A 15 -11.40 -15.70 -2.57
CA ASN A 15 -12.56 -16.05 -3.37
C ASN A 15 -12.37 -17.35 -4.17
N TRP A 16 -11.20 -17.98 -4.11
CA TRP A 16 -10.87 -19.18 -4.87
C TRP A 16 -11.92 -20.29 -4.76
N ALA A 17 -12.19 -20.72 -3.54
CA ALA A 17 -13.17 -21.78 -3.29
C ALA A 17 -14.60 -21.37 -3.72
N GLY A 18 -14.96 -20.08 -3.48
CA GLY A 18 -16.24 -19.53 -3.89
C GLY A 18 -16.42 -19.54 -5.40
N TYR A 19 -15.41 -19.18 -6.15
CA TYR A 19 -15.41 -19.22 -7.61
C TYR A 19 -15.65 -20.64 -8.13
N TRP A 20 -14.83 -21.61 -7.70
CA TRP A 20 -14.93 -22.98 -8.19
C TRP A 20 -16.27 -23.62 -7.85
N ARG A 21 -16.76 -23.48 -6.62
CA ARG A 21 -18.05 -24.07 -6.20
C ARG A 21 -19.27 -23.37 -6.82
N LYS A 22 -19.30 -22.03 -6.78
CA LYS A 22 -20.51 -21.28 -7.15
C LYS A 22 -20.59 -20.96 -8.65
N VAL A 23 -19.44 -20.72 -9.30
CA VAL A 23 -19.40 -20.34 -10.72
C VAL A 23 -19.16 -21.55 -11.61
N ARG A 24 -18.21 -22.42 -11.20
CA ARG A 24 -17.84 -23.60 -12.01
C ARG A 24 -18.61 -24.86 -11.61
N GLY A 25 -19.25 -24.90 -10.45
CA GLY A 25 -20.01 -26.07 -9.97
C GLY A 25 -19.15 -27.27 -9.61
N VAL A 26 -17.86 -27.07 -9.33
CA VAL A 26 -16.91 -28.13 -9.00
C VAL A 26 -16.13 -27.81 -7.72
N GLU A 27 -15.52 -28.81 -7.10
CA GLU A 27 -14.64 -28.57 -5.96
C GLU A 27 -13.40 -27.79 -6.39
N PRO A 28 -12.92 -26.86 -5.54
CA PRO A 28 -11.75 -26.05 -5.86
C PRO A 28 -10.51 -26.94 -5.97
N PRO A 29 -9.73 -26.81 -7.07
CA PRO A 29 -8.44 -27.47 -7.14
C PRO A 29 -7.49 -26.89 -6.09
N GLU A 30 -6.50 -27.65 -5.68
CA GLU A 30 -5.43 -27.18 -4.81
C GLU A 30 -4.70 -25.98 -5.47
N LEU A 31 -4.28 -25.02 -4.65
CA LEU A 31 -3.46 -23.90 -5.09
C LEU A 31 -2.03 -24.39 -5.35
N LEU A 32 -1.73 -24.68 -6.60
CA LEU A 32 -0.43 -25.10 -7.09
C LEU A 32 0.06 -24.20 -8.22
N LEU A 33 1.34 -23.86 -8.20
CA LEU A 33 2.00 -23.13 -9.30
C LEU A 33 1.98 -23.97 -10.58
N SER A 34 2.09 -25.29 -10.46
CA SER A 34 1.97 -26.24 -11.57
C SER A 34 0.58 -26.25 -12.22
N ASN A 35 -0.45 -25.77 -11.52
CA ASN A 35 -1.80 -25.62 -12.05
C ASN A 35 -2.10 -24.18 -12.52
N GLU A 36 -1.19 -23.59 -13.29
CA GLU A 36 -1.30 -22.22 -13.79
C GLU A 36 -2.60 -21.97 -14.56
N LYS A 37 -3.11 -22.97 -15.26
CA LYS A 37 -4.38 -22.86 -16.01
C LYS A 37 -5.55 -22.46 -15.11
N ALA A 38 -5.64 -23.03 -13.92
CA ALA A 38 -6.69 -22.70 -12.97
C ALA A 38 -6.59 -21.25 -12.45
N LEU A 39 -5.36 -20.76 -12.24
CA LEU A 39 -5.13 -19.33 -11.86
C LEU A 39 -5.54 -18.39 -12.99
N ILE A 40 -5.16 -18.69 -14.23
CA ILE A 40 -5.52 -17.89 -15.40
C ILE A 40 -7.06 -17.85 -15.55
N GLU A 41 -7.73 -18.98 -15.43
CA GLU A 41 -9.20 -19.05 -15.50
C GLU A 41 -9.86 -18.21 -14.42
N PHE A 42 -9.36 -18.27 -13.19
CA PHE A 42 -9.86 -17.48 -12.08
C PHE A 42 -9.69 -15.97 -12.30
N TRP A 43 -8.55 -15.52 -12.80
CA TRP A 43 -8.31 -14.11 -13.15
C TRP A 43 -9.13 -13.66 -14.35
N GLN A 44 -9.25 -14.51 -15.36
CA GLN A 44 -10.04 -14.22 -16.56
C GLN A 44 -11.49 -13.92 -16.22
N TYR A 45 -12.10 -14.73 -15.35
CA TYR A 45 -13.45 -14.50 -14.87
C TYR A 45 -13.62 -13.11 -14.22
N SER A 46 -12.67 -12.70 -13.41
CA SER A 46 -12.70 -11.39 -12.77
C SER A 46 -12.55 -10.25 -13.79
N ILE A 47 -11.58 -10.34 -14.68
CA ILE A 47 -11.33 -9.35 -15.71
C ILE A 47 -12.60 -9.17 -16.58
N GLU A 48 -13.19 -10.26 -17.06
CA GLU A 48 -14.41 -10.23 -17.85
C GLU A 48 -15.60 -9.62 -17.10
N THR A 49 -15.69 -9.90 -15.80
CA THR A 49 -16.76 -9.34 -14.95
C THR A 49 -16.62 -7.82 -14.83
N VAL A 50 -15.39 -7.33 -14.60
CA VAL A 50 -15.12 -5.88 -14.52
C VAL A 50 -15.37 -5.21 -15.87
N CYS A 51 -14.88 -5.76 -16.97
CA CYS A 51 -15.08 -5.21 -18.31
C CYS A 51 -16.57 -5.17 -18.69
N ARG A 52 -17.35 -6.19 -18.33
CA ARG A 52 -18.79 -6.22 -18.58
C ARG A 52 -19.53 -5.08 -17.89
N ASN A 53 -19.09 -4.68 -16.71
CA ASN A 53 -19.70 -3.60 -15.94
C ASN A 53 -19.36 -2.20 -16.48
N LYS A 54 -18.48 -2.07 -17.48
CA LYS A 54 -18.08 -0.81 -18.13
C LYS A 54 -17.63 0.27 -17.14
N GLN A 55 -17.01 -0.11 -16.05
CA GLN A 55 -16.51 0.82 -15.05
C GLN A 55 -15.06 1.23 -15.38
N GLU A 56 -14.77 2.52 -15.23
CA GLU A 56 -13.37 2.95 -15.20
C GLU A 56 -12.62 2.23 -14.08
N ASN A 57 -11.49 1.65 -14.42
CA ASN A 57 -10.77 0.79 -13.51
C ASN A 57 -9.26 1.04 -13.54
N LEU A 58 -8.69 1.14 -12.35
CA LEU A 58 -7.25 1.05 -12.14
C LEU A 58 -6.94 -0.41 -11.74
N TRP A 59 -6.38 -1.16 -12.68
CA TRP A 59 -6.12 -2.57 -12.49
C TRP A 59 -4.99 -2.81 -11.50
N GLN A 60 -5.25 -3.58 -10.48
CA GLN A 60 -4.20 -4.07 -9.59
C GLN A 60 -3.63 -5.37 -10.16
N ILE A 61 -2.32 -5.39 -10.43
CA ILE A 61 -1.57 -6.61 -10.71
C ILE A 61 -0.72 -6.98 -9.50
N ALA A 62 -0.70 -8.24 -9.14
CA ALA A 62 0.08 -8.76 -8.02
C ALA A 62 0.12 -10.29 -8.09
N PHE A 63 1.05 -10.89 -7.37
CA PHE A 63 1.02 -12.31 -7.08
C PHE A 63 1.37 -12.54 -5.62
N ARG A 64 0.34 -12.52 -4.79
CA ARG A 64 0.38 -12.78 -3.34
C ARG A 64 -0.52 -13.94 -2.98
N GLY A 65 -0.41 -14.44 -1.77
CA GLY A 65 -1.19 -15.57 -1.29
C GLY A 65 -2.56 -15.19 -0.73
N VAL A 66 -3.09 -16.06 0.07
CA VAL A 66 -4.36 -15.88 0.79
C VAL A 66 -4.11 -15.07 2.07
N ASN A 67 -5.11 -14.29 2.51
CA ASN A 67 -5.04 -13.52 3.77
C ASN A 67 -3.85 -12.55 3.87
N ASP A 68 -3.51 -11.90 2.77
CA ASP A 68 -2.42 -10.90 2.73
C ASP A 68 -1.05 -11.49 3.10
N GLN A 69 -0.83 -12.76 2.77
CA GLN A 69 0.44 -13.46 2.95
C GLN A 69 1.20 -13.55 1.62
N PRO A 70 2.51 -13.78 1.65
CA PRO A 70 3.26 -14.13 0.45
C PRO A 70 2.67 -15.36 -0.24
N PHE A 71 2.79 -15.45 -1.58
CA PHE A 71 2.20 -16.57 -2.32
C PHE A 71 2.72 -17.94 -1.85
N TRP A 72 3.96 -18.02 -1.44
CA TRP A 72 4.58 -19.27 -0.96
C TRP A 72 4.03 -19.77 0.39
N ALA A 73 3.20 -18.99 1.06
CA ALA A 73 2.44 -19.46 2.21
C ALA A 73 1.15 -20.21 1.83
N ALA A 74 0.71 -20.07 0.57
CA ALA A 74 -0.54 -20.66 0.09
C ALA A 74 -0.32 -21.76 -0.96
N PHE A 75 0.82 -21.78 -1.65
CA PHE A 75 1.13 -22.71 -2.71
C PHE A 75 2.14 -23.74 -2.23
N SER A 76 1.72 -25.00 -2.11
CA SER A 76 2.56 -26.07 -1.54
C SER A 76 3.77 -26.42 -2.41
N ASP A 77 3.73 -26.12 -3.70
CA ASP A 77 4.82 -26.30 -4.66
C ASP A 77 5.68 -25.04 -4.87
N ALA A 78 5.59 -24.06 -3.96
CA ALA A 78 6.38 -22.84 -4.04
C ALA A 78 7.87 -23.08 -3.70
N PRO A 79 8.80 -22.44 -4.43
CA PRO A 79 10.23 -22.55 -4.14
C PRO A 79 10.61 -21.83 -2.84
N LYS A 80 11.80 -22.14 -2.33
CA LYS A 80 12.36 -21.51 -1.12
C LYS A 80 13.28 -20.34 -1.43
N ASP A 81 13.87 -20.33 -2.61
CA ASP A 81 14.82 -19.31 -3.05
C ASP A 81 14.09 -18.01 -3.45
N ASP A 82 14.57 -16.87 -3.00
CA ASP A 82 13.94 -15.58 -3.25
C ASP A 82 13.98 -15.16 -4.72
N LYS A 83 15.04 -15.53 -5.45
CA LYS A 83 15.13 -15.21 -6.86
C LYS A 83 14.15 -16.05 -7.68
N GLU A 84 14.01 -17.34 -7.37
CA GLU A 84 13.01 -18.20 -7.99
C GLU A 84 11.58 -17.70 -7.69
N ARG A 85 11.32 -17.25 -6.47
CA ARG A 85 10.05 -16.62 -6.09
C ARG A 85 9.77 -15.36 -6.91
N ALA A 86 10.78 -14.50 -7.04
CA ALA A 86 10.66 -13.29 -7.85
C ALA A 86 10.43 -13.59 -9.34
N ASP A 87 11.09 -14.59 -9.88
CA ASP A 87 10.89 -15.03 -11.28
C ASP A 87 9.45 -15.51 -11.54
N ILE A 88 8.86 -16.20 -10.56
CA ILE A 88 7.44 -16.60 -10.60
C ILE A 88 6.54 -15.35 -10.56
N ILE A 89 6.78 -14.43 -9.64
CA ILE A 89 6.00 -13.17 -9.55
C ILE A 89 6.11 -12.41 -10.87
N ASN A 90 7.32 -12.23 -11.39
CA ASN A 90 7.57 -11.56 -12.67
C ASN A 90 6.80 -12.20 -13.83
N ARG A 91 6.71 -13.54 -13.86
CA ARG A 91 5.93 -14.27 -14.86
C ARG A 91 4.43 -14.03 -14.68
N MET A 92 3.91 -14.15 -13.47
CA MET A 92 2.48 -13.99 -13.19
C MET A 92 1.97 -12.58 -13.47
N ILE A 93 2.72 -11.54 -13.12
CA ILE A 93 2.32 -10.16 -13.44
C ILE A 93 2.33 -9.89 -14.94
N ARG A 94 3.26 -10.49 -15.72
CA ARG A 94 3.24 -10.39 -17.19
C ARG A 94 2.00 -11.07 -17.79
N ILE A 95 1.62 -12.23 -17.29
CA ILE A 95 0.39 -12.94 -17.71
C ILE A 95 -0.83 -12.05 -17.41
N GLN A 96 -0.95 -11.53 -16.20
CA GLN A 96 -2.06 -10.67 -15.80
C GLN A 96 -2.16 -9.43 -16.68
N LEU A 97 -1.05 -8.75 -16.95
CA LEU A 97 -1.03 -7.58 -17.82
C LEU A 97 -1.46 -7.91 -19.26
N ALA A 98 -0.98 -9.02 -19.80
CA ALA A 98 -1.38 -9.48 -21.13
C ALA A 98 -2.89 -9.79 -21.21
N MET A 99 -3.45 -10.41 -20.17
CA MET A 99 -4.89 -10.68 -20.07
C MET A 99 -5.71 -9.41 -20.00
N ILE A 100 -5.28 -8.43 -19.21
CA ILE A 100 -5.94 -7.12 -19.10
C ILE A 100 -5.95 -6.41 -20.45
N LYS A 101 -4.80 -6.29 -21.11
CA LYS A 101 -4.68 -5.69 -22.45
C LYS A 101 -5.63 -6.34 -23.46
N LYS A 102 -5.65 -7.68 -23.49
CA LYS A 102 -6.53 -8.43 -24.38
C LYS A 102 -8.01 -8.18 -24.10
N ALA A 103 -8.40 -8.10 -22.84
CA ALA A 103 -9.80 -7.96 -22.44
C ALA A 103 -10.32 -6.52 -22.61
N THR A 104 -9.48 -5.52 -22.37
CA THR A 104 -9.83 -4.10 -22.52
C THR A 104 -9.67 -3.60 -23.96
N GLY A 105 -8.84 -4.24 -24.76
CA GLY A 105 -8.43 -3.75 -26.07
C GLY A 105 -7.45 -2.55 -26.00
N GLU A 106 -6.95 -2.24 -24.80
CA GLU A 106 -6.04 -1.12 -24.58
C GLU A 106 -4.58 -1.59 -24.63
N GLU A 107 -3.75 -0.94 -25.41
CA GLU A 107 -2.31 -1.22 -25.48
C GLU A 107 -1.59 -0.79 -24.20
N ASP A 108 -2.09 0.23 -23.51
CA ASP A 108 -1.48 0.80 -22.30
C ASP A 108 -2.56 1.09 -21.24
N PRO A 109 -3.17 0.04 -20.65
CA PRO A 109 -4.21 0.19 -19.62
C PRO A 109 -3.63 0.82 -18.35
N PHE A 110 -4.48 1.48 -17.56
CA PHE A 110 -4.10 1.96 -16.24
C PHE A 110 -3.93 0.80 -15.27
N VAL A 111 -2.68 0.57 -14.88
CA VAL A 111 -2.31 -0.57 -14.04
C VAL A 111 -1.50 -0.10 -12.83
N ARG A 112 -1.79 -0.68 -11.69
CA ARG A 112 -1.07 -0.46 -10.44
C ARG A 112 -0.40 -1.74 -9.95
N MET A 113 0.82 -1.61 -9.45
CA MET A 113 1.48 -2.62 -8.64
C MET A 113 1.86 -1.99 -7.30
N THR A 114 1.58 -2.66 -6.20
CA THR A 114 1.91 -2.19 -4.86
C THR A 114 3.01 -3.07 -4.28
N PHE A 115 4.10 -2.44 -3.89
CA PHE A 115 5.24 -3.13 -3.27
C PHE A 115 5.03 -3.18 -1.76
N TYR A 116 4.34 -4.22 -1.32
CA TYR A 116 4.02 -4.43 0.08
C TYR A 116 4.80 -5.63 0.61
N ASP A 117 5.44 -5.45 1.79
CA ASP A 117 6.14 -6.50 2.52
C ASP A 117 7.20 -7.22 1.65
N GLU A 118 7.03 -8.48 1.35
CA GLU A 118 7.97 -9.28 0.55
C GLU A 118 8.24 -8.72 -0.84
N LEU A 119 7.27 -8.03 -1.44
CA LEU A 119 7.48 -7.42 -2.76
C LEU A 119 8.43 -6.22 -2.70
N SER A 120 8.41 -5.46 -1.60
CA SER A 120 9.35 -4.39 -1.34
C SER A 120 10.78 -4.94 -1.24
N ASP A 121 10.97 -5.99 -0.43
CA ASP A 121 12.28 -6.62 -0.25
C ASP A 121 12.84 -7.20 -1.57
N LEU A 122 12.00 -7.86 -2.34
CA LEU A 122 12.40 -8.43 -3.63
C LEU A 122 12.71 -7.37 -4.68
N LEU A 123 12.00 -6.23 -4.63
CA LEU A 123 12.30 -5.08 -5.50
C LEU A 123 13.63 -4.43 -5.12
N ALA A 124 13.86 -4.19 -3.84
CA ALA A 124 15.12 -3.63 -3.32
C ALA A 124 16.34 -4.51 -3.67
N LYS A 125 16.16 -5.84 -3.65
CA LYS A 125 17.17 -6.82 -4.10
C LYS A 125 17.40 -6.82 -5.62
N GLY A 126 16.58 -6.11 -6.39
CA GLY A 126 16.65 -6.09 -7.85
C GLY A 126 16.14 -7.35 -8.54
N TYR A 127 15.42 -8.21 -7.83
CA TYR A 127 14.89 -9.46 -8.37
C TYR A 127 13.55 -9.28 -9.09
N LEU A 128 12.74 -8.29 -8.66
CA LEU A 128 11.51 -7.95 -9.36
C LEU A 128 11.77 -7.06 -10.59
N GLN A 129 11.01 -7.34 -11.63
CA GLN A 129 11.01 -6.60 -12.88
C GLN A 129 9.57 -6.14 -13.21
N PRO A 130 9.02 -5.23 -12.41
CA PRO A 130 7.67 -4.77 -12.64
C PRO A 130 7.58 -3.99 -13.96
N PRO A 131 6.43 -4.03 -14.65
CA PRO A 131 6.24 -3.29 -15.90
C PRO A 131 6.38 -1.79 -15.69
N THR A 132 6.85 -1.12 -16.75
CA THR A 132 6.99 0.35 -16.81
C THR A 132 6.10 0.91 -17.91
N GLY A 133 5.81 2.20 -17.88
CA GLY A 133 4.99 2.89 -18.87
C GLY A 133 4.26 4.09 -18.27
N LYS A 134 3.73 4.95 -19.11
CA LYS A 134 3.06 6.20 -18.67
C LYS A 134 1.80 5.97 -17.84
N ASN A 135 1.15 4.83 -18.02
CA ASN A 135 -0.06 4.43 -17.29
C ASN A 135 0.24 3.34 -16.22
N MET A 136 1.51 3.08 -15.96
CA MET A 136 1.93 2.20 -14.87
C MET A 136 2.13 3.00 -13.59
N LEU A 137 1.44 2.60 -12.52
CA LEU A 137 1.53 3.19 -11.21
C LEU A 137 2.25 2.24 -10.25
N TRP A 138 3.40 2.65 -9.78
CA TRP A 138 4.14 1.95 -8.75
C TRP A 138 3.80 2.56 -7.39
N THR A 139 3.17 1.78 -6.53
CA THR A 139 2.78 2.22 -5.19
C THR A 139 3.73 1.64 -4.16
N PHE A 140 4.56 2.47 -3.59
CA PHE A 140 5.44 2.15 -2.48
C PHE A 140 4.68 2.26 -1.16
N VAL A 141 5.13 1.56 -0.14
CA VAL A 141 4.43 1.49 1.15
C VAL A 141 5.29 2.10 2.24
N ALA A 142 4.68 2.81 3.18
CA ALA A 142 5.34 3.18 4.42
C ALA A 142 5.75 1.95 5.21
N GLY A 143 6.93 1.98 5.78
CA GLY A 143 7.46 0.89 6.58
C GLY A 143 6.49 0.46 7.69
N ARG A 144 6.40 -0.83 7.94
CA ARG A 144 5.40 -1.40 8.86
C ARG A 144 5.57 -0.97 10.30
N ARG A 145 6.80 -0.70 10.73
CA ARG A 145 7.09 -0.48 12.16
C ARG A 145 7.36 0.96 12.52
N ASP A 146 8.00 1.67 11.65
CA ASP A 146 8.47 3.03 11.91
C ASP A 146 7.99 4.05 10.87
N HIS A 147 7.09 3.61 9.98
CA HIS A 147 6.43 4.45 8.98
C HIS A 147 7.39 5.25 8.08
N TYR A 148 8.58 4.68 7.85
CA TYR A 148 9.55 5.20 6.90
C TYR A 148 9.44 4.52 5.55
N PRO A 149 9.92 5.15 4.47
CA PRO A 149 10.07 4.48 3.20
C PRO A 149 10.94 3.23 3.33
N TYR A 150 10.55 2.16 2.62
CA TYR A 150 11.40 0.98 2.49
C TYR A 150 12.55 1.22 1.52
N ASP A 151 13.53 0.33 1.55
CA ASP A 151 14.72 0.37 0.70
C ASP A 151 14.39 0.35 -0.80
N ASP A 152 13.26 -0.20 -1.21
CA ASP A 152 12.79 -0.19 -2.59
C ASP A 152 12.51 1.24 -3.11
N LEU A 153 11.91 2.11 -2.29
CA LEU A 153 11.74 3.51 -2.65
C LEU A 153 13.05 4.28 -2.54
N VAL A 154 13.86 3.98 -1.53
CA VAL A 154 15.16 4.63 -1.31
C VAL A 154 16.09 4.38 -2.49
N SER A 155 16.12 3.15 -3.01
CA SER A 155 16.93 2.73 -4.15
C SER A 155 16.25 2.90 -5.52
N PHE A 156 15.03 3.46 -5.55
CA PHE A 156 14.26 3.59 -6.78
C PHE A 156 15.03 4.34 -7.88
N ASP A 157 15.09 3.75 -9.05
CA ASP A 157 15.67 4.35 -10.24
C ASP A 157 14.72 5.40 -10.84
N THR A 158 15.04 6.66 -10.62
CA THR A 158 14.23 7.81 -11.06
C THR A 158 14.18 8.00 -12.58
N THR A 159 14.93 7.23 -13.36
CA THR A 159 14.88 7.25 -14.83
C THR A 159 13.72 6.43 -15.39
N LYS A 160 13.10 5.59 -14.56
CA LYS A 160 11.97 4.76 -14.98
C LYS A 160 10.72 5.60 -15.24
N GLN A 161 10.09 5.33 -16.37
CA GLN A 161 8.83 5.98 -16.74
C GLN A 161 7.65 5.28 -16.06
N VAL A 162 7.32 5.75 -14.85
CA VAL A 162 6.18 5.28 -14.06
C VAL A 162 5.58 6.44 -13.29
N LYS A 163 4.32 6.31 -12.89
CA LYS A 163 3.70 7.18 -11.90
C LYS A 163 4.03 6.66 -10.51
N LEU A 164 4.24 7.54 -9.55
CA LEU A 164 4.48 7.16 -8.17
C LEU A 164 3.21 7.27 -7.34
N GLY A 165 2.96 6.24 -6.54
CA GLY A 165 1.97 6.21 -5.48
C GLY A 165 2.63 5.89 -4.14
N TYR A 166 1.97 6.28 -3.06
CA TYR A 166 2.40 5.94 -1.71
C TYR A 166 1.24 5.44 -0.86
N TYR A 167 1.47 4.36 -0.12
CA TYR A 167 0.51 3.71 0.75
C TYR A 167 0.89 3.97 2.21
N MET A 168 0.04 4.73 2.90
CA MET A 168 0.25 5.14 4.28
C MET A 168 -0.65 4.35 5.22
N ASN A 169 -0.09 3.80 6.30
CA ASN A 169 -0.85 3.16 7.36
C ASN A 169 -0.98 4.11 8.55
N LEU A 170 -2.15 4.68 8.74
CA LEU A 170 -2.38 5.68 9.81
C LEU A 170 -2.45 5.06 11.22
N GLN A 171 -2.83 3.80 11.31
CA GLN A 171 -3.02 3.11 12.58
C GLN A 171 -2.14 1.87 12.76
N PHE A 172 -1.12 1.71 11.92
CA PHE A 172 -0.40 0.45 11.87
C PHE A 172 0.53 0.29 13.05
N THR A 173 0.10 -0.47 14.03
CA THR A 173 0.96 -1.07 15.05
C THR A 173 0.98 -2.58 14.86
N SER A 174 2.11 -3.24 15.07
CA SER A 174 2.24 -4.69 14.92
C SER A 174 1.37 -5.50 15.89
N THR A 175 0.72 -4.85 16.82
CA THR A 175 -0.07 -5.42 17.91
C THR A 175 -1.58 -5.23 17.77
N GLY A 176 -2.03 -4.60 16.68
CA GLY A 176 -3.42 -4.69 16.25
C GLY A 176 -4.44 -3.79 16.92
N ALA A 177 -4.06 -2.81 17.72
CA ALA A 177 -4.99 -1.78 18.19
C ALA A 177 -5.19 -0.72 17.10
N HIS A 178 -5.99 -1.04 16.09
CA HIS A 178 -6.26 -0.15 14.94
C HIS A 178 -7.18 1.04 15.28
N LEU A 179 -7.25 1.48 16.52
CA LEU A 179 -8.09 2.57 16.96
C LEU A 179 -7.31 3.84 17.29
N ALA A 180 -6.03 3.74 17.57
CA ALA A 180 -5.21 4.91 17.91
C ALA A 180 -4.51 5.45 16.67
N PRO A 181 -4.67 6.76 16.37
CA PRO A 181 -3.87 7.42 15.35
C PRO A 181 -2.39 7.31 15.70
N ALA A 182 -1.61 6.68 14.85
CA ALA A 182 -0.19 6.43 15.06
C ALA A 182 0.71 7.29 14.17
N GLU A 183 0.16 7.82 13.10
CA GLU A 183 0.88 8.59 12.10
C GLU A 183 0.38 10.03 12.07
N GLY A 184 1.16 10.95 12.63
CA GLY A 184 0.81 12.36 12.64
C GLY A 184 1.03 13.04 11.27
N PRO A 185 0.33 14.16 11.00
CA PRO A 185 0.41 14.85 9.71
C PRO A 185 1.82 15.25 9.28
N TRP A 186 2.71 15.66 10.19
CA TRP A 186 4.09 15.99 9.85
C TRP A 186 4.91 14.78 9.41
N LYS A 187 4.59 13.59 9.93
CA LYS A 187 5.24 12.36 9.50
C LYS A 187 4.80 11.99 8.09
N MET A 188 3.51 12.14 7.82
CA MET A 188 2.96 11.99 6.47
C MET A 188 3.59 12.99 5.51
N GLU A 189 3.71 14.27 5.93
CA GLU A 189 4.37 15.31 5.15
C GLU A 189 5.82 14.94 4.82
N ALA A 190 6.60 14.50 5.80
CA ALA A 190 7.99 14.10 5.60
C ALA A 190 8.09 12.95 4.57
N ASN A 191 7.25 11.92 4.71
CA ASN A 191 7.20 10.81 3.76
C ASN A 191 6.84 11.28 2.34
N TYR A 192 5.81 12.08 2.19
CA TYR A 192 5.35 12.54 0.87
C TYR A 192 6.35 13.49 0.21
N ARG A 193 7.00 14.36 0.97
CA ARG A 193 8.12 15.17 0.46
C ARG A 193 9.26 14.30 0.00
N TYR A 194 9.60 13.25 0.75
CA TYR A 194 10.64 12.30 0.34
C TYR A 194 10.26 11.59 -0.97
N VAL A 195 9.04 11.06 -1.09
CA VAL A 195 8.56 10.45 -2.34
C VAL A 195 8.70 11.42 -3.51
N ASN A 196 8.34 12.69 -3.32
CA ASN A 196 8.46 13.72 -4.36
C ASN A 196 9.90 14.01 -4.77
N THR A 197 10.90 13.69 -3.97
CA THR A 197 12.31 13.76 -4.41
C THR A 197 12.66 12.64 -5.39
N ARG A 198 11.88 11.56 -5.40
CA ARG A 198 12.08 10.41 -6.31
C ARG A 198 11.24 10.51 -7.58
N GLY A 199 10.22 11.34 -7.56
CA GLY A 199 9.30 11.61 -8.66
C GLY A 199 7.97 12.15 -8.14
N PRO A 200 7.13 12.75 -9.00
CA PRO A 200 5.87 13.34 -8.55
C PRO A 200 4.92 12.27 -7.99
N LEU A 201 4.51 12.46 -6.75
CA LEU A 201 3.49 11.64 -6.11
C LEU A 201 2.13 11.93 -6.77
N THR A 202 1.55 10.93 -7.42
CA THR A 202 0.29 11.06 -8.17
C THR A 202 -0.87 10.26 -7.57
N PHE A 203 -0.59 9.42 -6.60
CA PHE A 203 -1.58 8.53 -6.01
C PHE A 203 -1.29 8.27 -4.54
N SER A 204 -2.30 8.37 -3.70
CA SER A 204 -2.21 8.04 -2.28
C SER A 204 -3.20 6.95 -1.91
N VAL A 205 -2.74 5.99 -1.14
CA VAL A 205 -3.57 5.01 -0.44
C VAL A 205 -3.42 5.25 1.04
N VAL A 206 -4.53 5.36 1.74
CA VAL A 206 -4.56 5.54 3.18
C VAL A 206 -5.28 4.36 3.81
N ASN A 207 -4.58 3.63 4.67
CA ASN A 207 -5.18 2.58 5.49
C ASN A 207 -5.62 3.19 6.82
N ALA A 208 -6.92 3.41 6.95
CA ALA A 208 -7.55 3.92 8.16
C ALA A 208 -8.58 2.90 8.66
N GLY A 209 -8.46 2.45 9.89
CA GLY A 209 -9.37 1.46 10.47
C GLY A 209 -10.76 2.01 10.72
N ASN A 210 -10.86 3.25 11.18
CA ASN A 210 -12.10 3.94 11.48
C ASN A 210 -12.03 5.39 11.00
N LEU A 211 -12.94 5.77 10.11
CA LEU A 211 -12.91 7.10 9.50
C LEU A 211 -13.09 8.23 10.50
N ARG A 212 -13.83 8.01 11.59
CA ARG A 212 -14.12 9.05 12.59
C ARG A 212 -12.87 9.47 13.34
N GLU A 213 -12.05 8.52 13.75
CA GLU A 213 -10.83 8.77 14.53
C GLU A 213 -9.68 9.33 13.69
N PHE A 214 -9.73 9.15 12.37
CA PHE A 214 -8.66 9.56 11.44
C PHE A 214 -9.05 10.74 10.54
N VAL A 215 -10.07 11.51 10.92
CA VAL A 215 -10.55 12.65 10.10
C VAL A 215 -9.44 13.67 9.87
N MET A 216 -8.61 13.93 10.88
CA MET A 216 -7.51 14.89 10.76
C MET A 216 -6.44 14.40 9.78
N GLU A 217 -5.97 13.18 9.93
CA GLU A 217 -4.95 12.59 9.07
C GLU A 217 -5.43 12.44 7.61
N MET A 218 -6.68 12.03 7.44
CA MET A 218 -7.29 11.96 6.09
C MET A 218 -7.44 13.35 5.47
N SER A 219 -7.79 14.36 6.26
CA SER A 219 -7.87 15.74 5.78
C SER A 219 -6.48 16.28 5.42
N ALA A 220 -5.46 15.96 6.22
CA ALA A 220 -4.07 16.27 5.93
C ALA A 220 -3.62 15.61 4.63
N ASN A 221 -3.89 14.30 4.47
CA ASN A 221 -3.60 13.58 3.24
C ASN A 221 -4.26 14.23 2.01
N ALA A 222 -5.52 14.58 2.11
CA ALA A 222 -6.25 15.23 1.02
C ALA A 222 -5.62 16.59 0.65
N ARG A 223 -5.24 17.40 1.64
CA ARG A 223 -4.55 18.68 1.42
C ARG A 223 -3.18 18.51 0.77
N MET A 224 -2.38 17.54 1.25
CA MET A 224 -1.08 17.21 0.67
C MET A 224 -1.20 16.74 -0.78
N MET A 225 -2.16 15.90 -1.08
CA MET A 225 -2.39 15.39 -2.45
C MET A 225 -2.94 16.47 -3.38
N TRP A 226 -3.65 17.45 -2.86
CA TRP A 226 -4.14 18.60 -3.63
C TRP A 226 -3.02 19.57 -4.00
N ASP A 227 -2.24 20.00 -3.02
CA ASP A 227 -1.11 20.91 -3.21
C ASP A 227 -0.02 20.68 -2.16
N MET A 228 0.91 19.80 -2.48
CA MET A 228 2.05 19.50 -1.60
C MET A 228 3.01 20.67 -1.43
N GLN A 229 3.08 21.59 -2.40
CA GLN A 229 3.99 22.73 -2.31
C GLN A 229 3.48 23.77 -1.29
N ALA A 230 2.20 24.03 -1.31
CA ALA A 230 1.57 24.96 -0.36
C ALA A 230 1.29 24.33 1.01
N TYR A 231 1.36 23.02 1.15
CA TYR A 231 1.07 22.34 2.41
C TYR A 231 2.14 22.58 3.47
N ASN A 232 1.68 22.87 4.69
CA ASN A 232 2.51 22.91 5.89
C ASN A 232 1.69 22.39 7.06
N THR A 233 2.23 21.43 7.80
CA THR A 233 1.51 20.75 8.89
C THR A 233 1.07 21.69 10.01
N ASP A 234 1.91 22.63 10.42
CA ASP A 234 1.59 23.52 11.54
C ASP A 234 0.39 24.42 11.19
N SER A 235 0.42 25.04 10.02
CA SER A 235 -0.70 25.85 9.51
C SER A 235 -1.96 25.00 9.33
N PHE A 236 -1.82 23.78 8.78
CA PHE A 236 -2.94 22.87 8.64
C PHE A 236 -3.58 22.51 9.97
N LEU A 237 -2.79 22.21 11.01
CA LEU A 237 -3.31 21.86 12.33
C LEU A 237 -4.10 23.00 12.96
N ILE A 238 -3.60 24.24 12.86
CA ILE A 238 -4.31 25.42 13.35
C ILE A 238 -5.63 25.61 12.60
N ASP A 239 -5.62 25.51 11.26
CA ASP A 239 -6.83 25.61 10.44
C ASP A 239 -7.85 24.54 10.78
N PHE A 240 -7.40 23.28 10.89
CA PHE A 240 -8.24 22.15 11.27
C PHE A 240 -8.86 22.36 12.66
N CYS A 241 -8.05 22.69 13.64
CA CYS A 241 -8.51 22.93 15.01
C CYS A 241 -9.46 24.14 15.10
N SER A 242 -9.22 25.20 14.32
CA SER A 242 -10.11 26.34 14.22
C SER A 242 -11.49 25.92 13.71
N GLN A 243 -11.54 25.06 12.73
CA GLN A 243 -12.79 24.56 12.14
C GLN A 243 -13.59 23.67 13.10
N TYR A 244 -12.92 22.80 13.84
CA TYR A 244 -13.61 21.79 14.67
C TYR A 244 -13.82 22.22 16.12
N PHE A 245 -12.95 23.08 16.68
CA PHE A 245 -12.97 23.49 18.09
C PHE A 245 -13.17 25.00 18.28
N GLY A 246 -13.20 25.74 17.18
CA GLY A 246 -13.35 27.19 17.17
C GLY A 246 -12.02 27.94 17.30
N GLN A 247 -11.97 29.11 16.69
CA GLN A 247 -10.75 29.93 16.56
C GLN A 247 -10.08 30.25 17.92
N LYS A 248 -10.88 30.42 18.97
CA LYS A 248 -10.40 30.77 20.32
C LYS A 248 -9.44 29.70 20.89
N TYR A 249 -9.64 28.42 20.53
CA TYR A 249 -8.90 27.30 21.12
C TYR A 249 -7.99 26.61 20.10
N ALA A 250 -7.94 27.10 18.87
CA ALA A 250 -7.27 26.45 17.77
C ALA A 250 -5.78 26.14 18.04
N GLU A 251 -5.03 27.11 18.50
CA GLU A 251 -3.61 26.97 18.80
C GLU A 251 -3.36 26.03 19.99
N GLU A 252 -4.15 26.15 21.05
CA GLU A 252 -4.02 25.28 22.21
C GLU A 252 -4.28 23.81 21.86
N VAL A 253 -5.36 23.55 21.11
CA VAL A 253 -5.71 22.19 20.69
C VAL A 253 -4.70 21.66 19.67
N ALA A 254 -4.22 22.47 18.74
CA ALA A 254 -3.16 22.08 17.81
C ALA A 254 -1.89 21.67 18.55
N LYS A 255 -1.52 22.39 19.60
CA LYS A 255 -0.39 22.00 20.47
C LYS A 255 -0.64 20.68 21.18
N LEU A 256 -1.84 20.42 21.67
CA LEU A 256 -2.16 19.12 22.31
C LEU A 256 -2.04 17.96 21.32
N TYR A 257 -2.47 18.12 20.06
CA TYR A 257 -2.24 17.12 19.02
C TYR A 257 -0.76 16.91 18.77
N HIS A 258 0.01 17.98 18.65
CA HIS A 258 1.47 17.87 18.51
C HIS A 258 2.09 17.08 19.66
N ASP A 259 1.76 17.44 20.91
CA ASP A 259 2.29 16.80 22.12
C ASP A 259 1.87 15.32 22.19
N TYR A 260 0.63 14.99 21.80
CA TYR A 260 0.14 13.62 21.71
C TYR A 260 0.98 12.77 20.77
N TYR A 261 1.17 13.21 19.53
CA TYR A 261 1.95 12.44 18.56
C TYR A 261 3.43 12.38 18.94
N TYR A 262 3.98 13.46 19.49
CA TYR A 262 5.35 13.46 19.98
C TYR A 262 5.56 12.48 21.12
N ALA A 263 4.62 12.42 22.07
CA ALA A 263 4.66 11.49 23.19
C ALA A 263 4.40 10.03 22.75
N TYR A 264 3.62 9.84 21.71
CA TYR A 264 3.28 8.51 21.18
C TYR A 264 4.50 7.81 20.57
N TRP A 265 5.46 8.56 20.06
CA TRP A 265 6.62 8.03 19.36
C TRP A 265 7.93 8.32 20.09
N GLN A 266 8.74 7.29 20.26
CA GLN A 266 10.12 7.49 20.72
C GLN A 266 11.00 7.89 19.53
N GLN A 267 11.59 9.07 19.62
CA GLN A 267 12.48 9.58 18.59
C GLN A 267 13.81 8.83 18.57
N LYS A 268 14.26 8.44 17.40
CA LYS A 268 15.59 7.86 17.18
C LYS A 268 16.20 8.43 15.90
N PRO A 269 17.53 8.66 15.88
CA PRO A 269 18.22 9.10 14.68
C PRO A 269 17.94 8.16 13.49
N SER A 270 17.76 8.75 12.32
CA SER A 270 17.57 8.07 11.05
C SER A 270 18.71 8.39 10.10
N GLU A 271 18.98 7.49 9.15
CA GLU A 271 19.88 7.73 8.03
C GLU A 271 19.37 8.86 7.11
N PHE A 272 18.09 9.13 7.17
CA PHE A 272 17.45 10.16 6.36
C PHE A 272 17.17 11.38 7.22
N PRO A 273 17.74 12.55 6.89
CA PRO A 273 17.45 13.78 7.61
C PRO A 273 15.96 14.11 7.63
N GLY A 274 15.44 14.42 8.80
CA GLY A 274 14.02 14.70 9.01
C GLY A 274 13.13 13.45 9.16
N MET A 275 13.72 12.26 9.13
CA MET A 275 13.04 11.00 9.34
C MET A 275 13.63 10.25 10.51
N GLU A 276 13.33 10.66 11.72
CA GLU A 276 13.70 9.96 12.95
C GLU A 276 12.80 8.75 13.15
N ARG A 277 13.40 7.64 13.52
CA ARG A 277 12.65 6.43 13.88
C ARG A 277 11.81 6.68 15.11
N GLN A 278 10.58 6.21 15.02
CA GLN A 278 9.59 6.39 16.07
C GLN A 278 8.92 5.06 16.36
N PHE A 279 8.98 4.59 17.59
CA PHE A 279 8.29 3.35 17.92
C PHE A 279 8.04 3.18 19.40
N ILE A 280 7.06 3.73 19.94
CA ILE A 280 6.70 3.49 21.31
C ILE A 280 5.91 2.22 21.45
N PHE A 281 4.80 2.17 20.78
CA PHE A 281 3.88 1.08 21.03
C PHE A 281 4.23 -0.19 20.32
N GLN A 282 5.16 -0.13 19.46
CA GLN A 282 5.52 -1.32 18.76
C GLN A 282 6.34 -2.24 19.52
N ASP A 283 7.26 -1.73 20.20
CA ASP A 283 8.00 -2.55 21.04
C ASP A 283 7.26 -2.89 22.26
N LEU A 284 6.18 -2.34 22.42
CA LEU A 284 5.39 -2.68 23.51
C LEU A 284 4.64 -3.94 23.44
N ARG A 285 5.02 -4.75 22.79
CA ARG A 285 4.87 -6.02 23.29
C ARG A 285 5.09 -6.03 24.79
N TYR A 286 5.11 -5.16 25.49
CA TYR A 286 5.22 -3.86 25.87
C TYR A 286 4.39 -3.61 27.05
N SER A 287 3.37 -4.42 27.22
CA SER A 287 2.98 -4.82 28.53
C SER A 287 4.17 -4.99 29.47
N ARG A 288 5.26 -5.45 28.97
CA ARG A 288 6.51 -5.57 29.74
C ARG A 288 7.20 -4.27 30.10
N VAL A 289 6.77 -3.16 29.66
CA VAL A 289 7.25 -1.87 30.11
C VAL A 289 6.41 -1.33 31.25
N PHE A 290 5.24 -1.95 31.47
CA PHE A 290 4.32 -1.59 32.53
C PHE A 290 4.25 -2.63 33.66
N ASP A 291 4.91 -3.76 33.49
CA ASP A 291 5.20 -4.72 34.54
C ASP A 291 6.55 -4.38 35.23
#